data_bbf6256f2b940d063ea117f5b868476d
#
_entry.id   bbf6256f2b940d063ea117f5b868476d
#
_cell.length_a   1.000
_cell.length_b   1.000
_cell.length_c   1.000
_cell.angle_alpha   90.00
_cell.angle_beta   90.00
_cell.angle_gamma   90.00
#
_symmetry.space_group_name_H-M   'P 1'
#
loop_
_entity.id
_entity.type
_entity.pdbx_description
1 polymer ?
#
loop_
_entity_poly.entity_id
_entity_poly.type
_entity_poly.pdbx_seq_one_letter_code
_entity_poly.pdbx_strand_id
1 'polypeptide(L)'
;MKLIKILSDKIQIKSDRFEFQDIRINSLIAVSDGEVELVTIVTSLMETDTGDSIGEEDFIFENDGIKVIECSIIGSIRNGIFQKAIDRYPTTDIQSREITSEEFWKMLSKYEGSGFYIGNYVQHNCPAFVDGNKFFQRHSCIVGNTGSGKSETVAKILEESAKLPGTNIVVFDIHGEYGKLSYARNIKIGKDFSFPIWMFGFADMVTNILKIREESSSVVMSALRKCYYKICLYGKENRPVYFDFKDLLGEMVRLNGEEKPTGEIYKTGNKAGLAKTVKGDFNGKLTGVINTMQDKLLDKRYTFLFGDHKQKYLFKVVEQIMKNDKPVKNIDLSDIPHDVAIPVIGVITKLVYDIQRTFESDKVCPVVLVCDEAHVYIPNSFQLSASEKRMVEIFEDIAKEGRKFGITLFPASQRPSELNKTIMAQCANFIVSKLNNENDKTMIKGMLPDGNESIIDSTTTFSPGEVLIIGDAVPIPLKIQVELAKERPQSRTIDFWDRWSANPTVDLKQGIEAYMDL
;
A
#
# COMPACT_ATOMS: atom_id res chain seq x y z
N MET A 1 -26.72 20.19 -28.87
CA MET A 1 -26.10 20.71 -27.62
C MET A 1 -25.46 22.08 -27.88
N LYS A 2 -25.49 23.01 -26.95
CA LYS A 2 -24.87 24.35 -27.10
C LYS A 2 -24.08 24.68 -25.82
N LEU A 3 -22.83 25.14 -25.97
CA LEU A 3 -22.01 25.57 -24.87
C LEU A 3 -22.52 26.88 -24.26
N ILE A 4 -22.69 26.94 -22.94
CA ILE A 4 -23.14 28.13 -22.22
C ILE A 4 -22.10 28.75 -21.30
N LYS A 5 -21.15 27.94 -20.76
CA LYS A 5 -20.13 28.44 -19.84
C LYS A 5 -18.88 27.60 -19.93
N ILE A 6 -17.72 28.26 -19.87
CA ILE A 6 -16.40 27.64 -19.78
C ILE A 6 -15.73 28.16 -18.51
N LEU A 7 -15.17 27.24 -17.72
CA LEU A 7 -14.26 27.50 -16.60
C LEU A 7 -12.93 26.82 -16.92
N SER A 8 -11.92 27.03 -16.10
CA SER A 8 -10.59 26.44 -16.31
C SER A 8 -10.58 24.91 -16.35
N ASP A 9 -11.49 24.28 -15.63
CA ASP A 9 -11.57 22.84 -15.39
C ASP A 9 -12.92 22.22 -15.80
N LYS A 10 -13.94 23.07 -16.05
CA LYS A 10 -15.32 22.63 -16.30
C LYS A 10 -15.98 23.40 -17.42
N ILE A 11 -16.92 22.75 -18.07
CA ILE A 11 -17.83 23.38 -19.03
C ILE A 11 -19.29 23.04 -18.69
N GLN A 12 -20.19 23.93 -19.05
CA GLN A 12 -21.63 23.71 -18.97
C GLN A 12 -22.24 23.80 -20.37
N ILE A 13 -22.99 22.79 -20.73
CA ILE A 13 -23.61 22.62 -22.05
C ILE A 13 -25.12 22.60 -21.89
N LYS A 14 -25.81 23.38 -22.68
CA LYS A 14 -27.26 23.26 -22.82
C LYS A 14 -27.60 22.18 -23.82
N SER A 15 -28.47 21.26 -23.47
CA SER A 15 -28.95 20.18 -24.34
C SER A 15 -30.44 20.23 -24.51
N ASP A 16 -30.96 19.76 -25.62
CA ASP A 16 -32.37 19.52 -25.77
C ASP A 16 -32.82 18.22 -25.08
N ARG A 17 -34.13 17.98 -25.05
CA ARG A 17 -34.71 16.86 -24.32
C ARG A 17 -34.24 15.49 -24.86
N PHE A 18 -34.08 15.35 -26.18
CA PHE A 18 -33.76 14.08 -26.81
C PHE A 18 -32.29 13.70 -26.58
N GLU A 19 -31.37 14.63 -26.82
CA GLU A 19 -29.94 14.44 -26.57
C GLU A 19 -29.65 14.19 -25.09
N PHE A 20 -30.38 14.85 -24.18
CA PHE A 20 -30.20 14.71 -22.74
C PHE A 20 -30.58 13.30 -22.23
N GLN A 21 -31.58 12.64 -22.85
CA GLN A 21 -31.99 11.30 -22.44
C GLN A 21 -30.97 10.22 -22.74
N ASP A 22 -30.14 10.39 -23.73
CA ASP A 22 -29.13 9.43 -24.17
C ASP A 22 -27.80 9.59 -23.41
N ILE A 23 -27.55 10.76 -22.81
CA ILE A 23 -26.31 11.07 -22.10
C ILE A 23 -26.37 10.54 -20.66
N ARG A 24 -25.27 9.94 -20.21
CA ARG A 24 -25.10 9.37 -18.86
C ARG A 24 -23.95 10.06 -18.13
N ILE A 25 -23.98 10.03 -16.81
CA ILE A 25 -22.81 10.39 -16.01
C ILE A 25 -21.63 9.50 -16.44
N ASN A 26 -20.46 10.11 -16.62
CA ASN A 26 -19.24 9.55 -17.18
C ASN A 26 -19.26 9.36 -18.71
N SER A 27 -20.28 9.80 -19.47
CA SER A 27 -20.19 9.92 -20.91
C SER A 27 -19.11 10.91 -21.33
N LEU A 28 -18.44 10.63 -22.45
CA LEU A 28 -17.47 11.56 -23.03
C LEU A 28 -18.14 12.44 -24.09
N ILE A 29 -17.93 13.74 -23.95
CA ILE A 29 -18.43 14.74 -24.90
C ILE A 29 -17.25 15.48 -25.53
N ALA A 30 -17.22 15.49 -26.87
CA ALA A 30 -16.30 16.33 -27.63
C ALA A 30 -16.92 17.71 -27.85
N VAL A 31 -16.12 18.75 -27.62
CA VAL A 31 -16.50 20.16 -27.84
C VAL A 31 -15.51 20.78 -28.79
N SER A 32 -15.97 21.20 -29.99
CA SER A 32 -15.08 21.65 -31.06
C SER A 32 -15.46 23.04 -31.58
N ASP A 33 -14.45 23.87 -31.88
CA ASP A 33 -14.59 25.13 -32.63
C ASP A 33 -14.00 25.06 -34.05
N GLY A 34 -13.71 23.82 -34.50
CA GLY A 34 -13.11 23.58 -35.80
C GLY A 34 -11.58 23.61 -35.80
N GLU A 35 -10.92 24.28 -34.86
CA GLU A 35 -9.46 24.29 -34.71
C GLU A 35 -8.97 23.45 -33.53
N VAL A 36 -9.75 23.44 -32.44
CA VAL A 36 -9.45 22.68 -31.21
C VAL A 36 -10.67 21.84 -30.86
N GLU A 37 -10.43 20.60 -30.52
CA GLU A 37 -11.47 19.70 -29.99
C GLU A 37 -11.11 19.34 -28.54
N LEU A 38 -11.92 19.80 -27.58
CA LEU A 38 -11.81 19.41 -26.19
C LEU A 38 -12.54 18.10 -25.94
N VAL A 39 -11.94 17.26 -25.11
CA VAL A 39 -12.58 16.05 -24.58
C VAL A 39 -12.97 16.30 -23.14
N THR A 40 -14.22 16.04 -22.82
CA THR A 40 -14.78 16.27 -21.50
C THR A 40 -15.58 15.06 -21.03
N ILE A 41 -15.70 14.91 -19.71
CA ILE A 41 -16.48 13.85 -19.07
C ILE A 41 -17.68 14.45 -18.33
N VAL A 42 -18.86 13.89 -18.53
CA VAL A 42 -20.10 14.33 -17.87
C VAL A 42 -20.02 14.01 -16.37
N THR A 43 -20.12 15.04 -15.55
CA THR A 43 -20.05 14.94 -14.08
C THR A 43 -21.39 15.17 -13.40
N SER A 44 -22.28 15.95 -14.02
CA SER A 44 -23.61 16.23 -13.47
C SER A 44 -24.61 16.50 -14.59
N LEU A 45 -25.84 16.11 -14.36
CA LEU A 45 -27.01 16.39 -15.20
C LEU A 45 -28.05 17.15 -14.36
N MET A 46 -28.40 18.36 -14.77
CA MET A 46 -29.33 19.21 -14.06
C MET A 46 -30.47 19.62 -14.97
N GLU A 47 -31.67 19.59 -14.46
CA GLU A 47 -32.87 20.19 -15.08
C GLU A 47 -33.36 21.33 -14.18
N THR A 48 -33.36 22.54 -14.71
CA THR A 48 -33.89 23.73 -14.00
C THR A 48 -35.23 24.09 -14.56
N ASP A 49 -36.23 24.04 -13.71
CA ASP A 49 -37.56 24.57 -14.04
C ASP A 49 -37.48 26.11 -14.17
N THR A 50 -37.82 26.64 -15.31
CA THR A 50 -37.95 28.09 -15.48
C THR A 50 -39.33 28.55 -14.97
N GLY A 51 -39.62 28.19 -13.72
CA GLY A 51 -40.81 28.69 -13.05
C GLY A 51 -40.62 30.15 -12.69
N ASP A 52 -41.23 31.05 -13.45
CA ASP A 52 -41.97 32.22 -13.08
C ASP A 52 -42.05 33.23 -14.24
N SER A 53 -43.00 33.03 -15.11
CA SER A 53 -43.70 34.16 -15.75
C SER A 53 -45.19 33.81 -15.82
N ILE A 54 -45.89 34.23 -14.79
CA ILE A 54 -47.36 34.32 -14.80
C ILE A 54 -47.72 35.38 -15.83
N GLY A 55 -48.17 34.95 -16.98
CA GLY A 55 -48.80 35.75 -18.01
C GLY A 55 -50.04 35.01 -18.46
N GLU A 56 -51.17 35.63 -18.23
CA GLU A 56 -52.52 35.15 -18.56
C GLU A 56 -52.66 34.78 -20.04
N GLU A 57 -53.49 33.77 -20.28
CA GLU A 57 -54.17 33.34 -21.50
C GLU A 57 -53.53 32.20 -22.33
N ASP A 58 -54.17 31.02 -22.21
CA ASP A 58 -54.48 30.00 -23.21
C ASP A 58 -53.41 29.62 -24.29
N PHE A 59 -52.27 29.17 -23.89
CA PHE A 59 -51.53 28.18 -24.67
C PHE A 59 -50.78 27.27 -23.68
N ILE A 60 -51.08 25.98 -23.72
CA ILE A 60 -50.29 24.95 -23.05
C ILE A 60 -48.94 24.84 -23.81
N PHE A 61 -48.01 25.72 -23.48
CA PHE A 61 -46.60 25.44 -23.77
C PHE A 61 -46.14 24.47 -22.69
N GLU A 62 -45.79 23.25 -23.10
CA GLU A 62 -44.92 22.41 -22.26
C GLU A 62 -43.70 23.27 -21.93
N ASN A 63 -43.59 23.69 -20.66
CA ASN A 63 -42.41 24.39 -20.16
C ASN A 63 -41.28 23.38 -20.13
N ASP A 64 -40.55 23.22 -21.22
CA ASP A 64 -39.32 22.46 -21.26
C ASP A 64 -38.28 23.20 -20.42
N GLY A 65 -38.04 22.73 -19.20
CA GLY A 65 -37.00 23.25 -18.32
C GLY A 65 -35.64 23.27 -19.04
N ILE A 66 -34.77 24.18 -18.63
CA ILE A 66 -33.40 24.24 -19.17
C ILE A 66 -32.64 23.04 -18.66
N LYS A 67 -32.17 22.19 -19.59
CA LYS A 67 -31.34 21.03 -19.28
C LYS A 67 -29.87 21.38 -19.45
N VAL A 68 -29.10 21.26 -18.36
CA VAL A 68 -27.71 21.63 -18.29
C VAL A 68 -26.89 20.40 -17.95
N ILE A 69 -25.87 20.13 -18.77
CA ILE A 69 -24.87 19.10 -18.56
C ILE A 69 -23.60 19.78 -18.06
N GLU A 70 -23.14 19.43 -16.88
CA GLU A 70 -21.82 19.85 -16.40
C GLU A 70 -20.79 18.77 -16.73
N CYS A 71 -19.66 19.21 -17.30
CA CYS A 71 -18.60 18.32 -17.72
C CYS A 71 -17.27 18.82 -17.19
N SER A 72 -16.40 17.91 -16.71
CA SER A 72 -14.99 18.21 -16.44
C SER A 72 -14.15 18.03 -17.70
N ILE A 73 -13.21 18.95 -17.92
CA ILE A 73 -12.32 18.90 -19.08
C ILE A 73 -11.17 17.92 -18.77
N ILE A 74 -10.93 16.93 -19.65
CA ILE A 74 -9.92 15.90 -19.45
C ILE A 74 -8.76 15.98 -20.42
N GLY A 75 -8.89 16.77 -21.48
CA GLY A 75 -7.83 16.99 -22.46
C GLY A 75 -8.34 17.55 -23.78
N SER A 76 -7.48 17.50 -24.80
CA SER A 76 -7.80 17.96 -26.15
C SER A 76 -7.36 16.93 -27.21
N ILE A 77 -8.02 16.96 -28.38
CA ILE A 77 -7.60 16.20 -29.55
C ILE A 77 -6.97 17.18 -30.54
N ARG A 78 -5.74 16.90 -30.97
CA ARG A 78 -5.05 17.64 -32.04
C ARG A 78 -4.53 16.68 -33.08
N ASN A 79 -4.84 16.94 -34.33
CA ASN A 79 -4.46 16.06 -35.45
C ASN A 79 -4.86 14.59 -35.22
N GLY A 80 -6.00 14.35 -34.57
CA GLY A 80 -6.49 13.02 -34.23
C GLY A 80 -5.76 12.32 -33.08
N ILE A 81 -4.90 13.03 -32.32
CA ILE A 81 -4.16 12.49 -31.18
C ILE A 81 -4.66 13.15 -29.89
N PHE A 82 -5.07 12.33 -28.93
CA PHE A 82 -5.47 12.81 -27.60
C PHE A 82 -4.24 13.26 -26.78
N GLN A 83 -4.38 14.40 -26.11
CA GLN A 83 -3.40 15.00 -25.21
C GLN A 83 -4.09 15.51 -23.95
N LYS A 84 -3.49 15.31 -22.77
CA LYS A 84 -3.98 15.89 -21.51
C LYS A 84 -3.78 17.42 -21.43
N ALA A 85 -2.90 17.98 -22.28
CA ALA A 85 -2.65 19.41 -22.30
C ALA A 85 -3.82 20.15 -22.96
N ILE A 86 -4.18 21.28 -22.34
CA ILE A 86 -5.20 22.22 -22.80
C ILE A 86 -4.49 23.56 -23.00
N ASP A 87 -4.24 23.94 -24.23
CA ASP A 87 -3.56 25.21 -24.54
C ASP A 87 -4.56 26.31 -24.95
N ARG A 88 -5.74 25.90 -25.39
CA ARG A 88 -6.76 26.81 -25.89
C ARG A 88 -8.15 26.28 -25.56
N TYR A 89 -9.01 27.20 -25.17
CA TYR A 89 -10.44 26.91 -24.95
C TYR A 89 -11.24 27.35 -26.16
N PRO A 90 -12.25 26.57 -26.53
CA PRO A 90 -13.13 26.95 -27.64
C PRO A 90 -14.01 28.16 -27.27
N THR A 91 -14.56 28.82 -28.27
CA THR A 91 -15.49 29.95 -28.09
C THR A 91 -16.92 29.47 -27.81
N THR A 92 -17.83 30.33 -27.34
CA THR A 92 -19.17 29.95 -26.85
C THR A 92 -20.15 29.45 -27.92
N ASP A 93 -19.86 29.65 -29.19
CA ASP A 93 -20.75 29.28 -30.32
C ASP A 93 -20.43 27.91 -30.95
N ILE A 94 -20.23 26.90 -30.13
CA ILE A 94 -19.67 25.61 -30.55
C ILE A 94 -20.72 24.52 -30.56
N GLN A 95 -20.45 23.51 -31.37
CA GLN A 95 -21.17 22.24 -31.37
C GLN A 95 -20.47 21.25 -30.44
N SER A 96 -21.24 20.59 -29.62
CA SER A 96 -20.79 19.47 -28.78
C SER A 96 -21.51 18.20 -29.20
N ARG A 97 -20.79 17.07 -29.13
CA ARG A 97 -21.31 15.75 -29.48
C ARG A 97 -20.74 14.67 -28.55
N GLU A 98 -21.44 13.59 -28.43
CA GLU A 98 -20.91 12.42 -27.73
C GLU A 98 -19.77 11.78 -28.54
N ILE A 99 -18.73 11.28 -27.84
CA ILE A 99 -17.62 10.57 -28.47
C ILE A 99 -18.05 9.12 -28.69
N THR A 100 -17.90 8.64 -29.92
CA THR A 100 -18.23 7.26 -30.29
C THR A 100 -17.21 6.25 -29.72
N SER A 101 -17.61 4.99 -29.57
CA SER A 101 -16.72 3.93 -29.12
C SER A 101 -15.50 3.75 -30.03
N GLU A 102 -15.62 3.97 -31.33
CA GLU A 102 -14.51 3.89 -32.29
C GLU A 102 -13.49 5.02 -32.08
N GLU A 103 -13.95 6.26 -31.92
CA GLU A 103 -13.08 7.41 -31.62
C GLU A 103 -12.39 7.24 -30.27
N PHE A 104 -13.13 6.77 -29.26
CA PHE A 104 -12.60 6.47 -27.94
C PHE A 104 -11.48 5.43 -28.02
N TRP A 105 -11.71 4.33 -28.73
CA TRP A 105 -10.70 3.31 -28.95
C TRP A 105 -9.46 3.87 -29.66
N LYS A 106 -9.66 4.66 -30.70
CA LYS A 106 -8.55 5.30 -31.43
C LYS A 106 -7.70 6.19 -30.53
N MET A 107 -8.33 6.92 -29.60
CA MET A 107 -7.59 7.73 -28.60
C MET A 107 -6.75 6.86 -27.65
N LEU A 108 -7.22 5.65 -27.30
CA LEU A 108 -6.57 4.75 -26.34
C LEU A 108 -5.57 3.79 -26.98
N SER A 109 -5.63 3.53 -28.28
CA SER A 109 -4.77 2.56 -28.98
C SER A 109 -3.27 2.83 -28.80
N LYS A 110 -2.89 4.07 -28.48
CA LYS A 110 -1.52 4.48 -28.14
C LYS A 110 -0.91 3.68 -26.99
N TYR A 111 -1.73 3.12 -26.09
CA TYR A 111 -1.27 2.45 -24.86
C TYR A 111 -1.26 0.92 -24.98
N GLU A 112 -1.79 0.35 -26.04
CA GLU A 112 -1.89 -1.10 -26.28
C GLU A 112 -0.52 -1.80 -26.31
N GLY A 113 0.52 -1.14 -26.82
CA GLY A 113 1.87 -1.70 -26.92
C GLY A 113 2.84 -1.32 -25.80
N SER A 114 2.46 -0.42 -24.90
CA SER A 114 3.37 0.17 -23.89
C SER A 114 3.04 -0.21 -22.44
N GLY A 115 2.02 -1.02 -22.21
CA GLY A 115 1.53 -1.33 -20.89
C GLY A 115 0.91 -2.71 -20.77
N PHE A 116 0.05 -2.88 -19.79
CA PHE A 116 -0.64 -4.12 -19.50
C PHE A 116 -2.16 -3.94 -19.56
N TYR A 117 -2.85 -5.02 -19.97
CA TYR A 117 -4.30 -5.09 -19.97
C TYR A 117 -4.84 -5.34 -18.57
N ILE A 118 -5.82 -4.53 -18.13
CA ILE A 118 -6.40 -4.68 -16.80
C ILE A 118 -7.88 -5.13 -16.83
N GLY A 119 -8.59 -4.87 -17.90
CA GLY A 119 -10.03 -5.15 -18.03
C GLY A 119 -10.66 -4.31 -19.13
N ASN A 120 -11.95 -4.05 -19.04
CA ASN A 120 -12.68 -3.29 -20.05
C ASN A 120 -13.29 -2.01 -19.45
N TYR A 121 -13.27 -0.93 -20.20
CA TYR A 121 -14.05 0.26 -19.89
C TYR A 121 -15.54 -0.07 -19.92
N VAL A 122 -16.24 0.20 -18.82
CA VAL A 122 -17.63 -0.24 -18.64
C VAL A 122 -18.56 0.37 -19.69
N GLN A 123 -18.37 1.65 -20.00
CA GLN A 123 -19.27 2.41 -20.84
C GLN A 123 -19.13 2.10 -22.34
N HIS A 124 -17.91 1.85 -22.78
CA HIS A 124 -17.61 1.62 -24.20
C HIS A 124 -17.28 0.16 -24.52
N ASN A 125 -17.22 -0.70 -23.49
CA ASN A 125 -16.82 -2.11 -23.60
C ASN A 125 -15.51 -2.31 -24.41
N CYS A 126 -14.59 -1.33 -24.33
CA CYS A 126 -13.29 -1.35 -24.98
C CYS A 126 -12.22 -1.82 -24.00
N PRO A 127 -11.18 -2.56 -24.45
CA PRO A 127 -10.08 -2.96 -23.59
C PRO A 127 -9.39 -1.76 -22.93
N ALA A 128 -9.07 -1.89 -21.64
CA ALA A 128 -8.39 -0.88 -20.86
C ALA A 128 -6.93 -1.28 -20.65
N PHE A 129 -6.01 -0.46 -21.17
CA PHE A 129 -4.57 -0.63 -21.01
C PHE A 129 -4.01 0.44 -20.09
N VAL A 130 -3.11 0.03 -19.20
CA VAL A 130 -2.38 0.88 -18.28
C VAL A 130 -0.94 0.97 -18.73
N ASP A 131 -0.39 2.18 -18.88
CA ASP A 131 1.01 2.41 -19.21
C ASP A 131 1.90 1.87 -18.06
N GLY A 132 2.60 0.76 -18.33
CA GLY A 132 3.38 0.07 -17.29
C GLY A 132 4.52 0.91 -16.73
N ASN A 133 5.19 1.72 -17.56
CA ASN A 133 6.26 2.59 -17.08
C ASN A 133 5.72 3.68 -16.14
N LYS A 134 4.69 4.40 -16.54
CA LYS A 134 4.10 5.45 -15.72
C LYS A 134 3.46 4.90 -14.45
N PHE A 135 2.90 3.69 -14.53
CA PHE A 135 2.29 3.03 -13.38
C PHE A 135 3.32 2.69 -12.30
N PHE A 136 4.43 2.05 -12.70
CA PHE A 136 5.42 1.60 -11.75
C PHE A 136 6.51 2.64 -11.41
N GLN A 137 6.79 3.62 -12.27
CA GLN A 137 7.84 4.59 -12.00
C GLN A 137 7.51 5.65 -10.94
N ARG A 138 6.22 5.92 -10.69
CA ARG A 138 5.77 7.06 -9.88
C ARG A 138 4.85 6.69 -8.73
N HIS A 139 5.04 5.52 -8.16
CA HIS A 139 4.18 4.96 -7.14
C HIS A 139 2.69 4.93 -7.57
N SER A 140 2.04 3.88 -7.23
CA SER A 140 0.60 3.69 -7.48
C SER A 140 -0.05 3.22 -6.21
N CYS A 141 -1.30 3.58 -5.97
CA CYS A 141 -2.04 3.20 -4.78
C CYS A 141 -3.38 2.59 -5.18
N ILE A 142 -3.80 1.52 -4.49
CA ILE A 142 -5.15 0.96 -4.64
C ILE A 142 -5.92 1.11 -3.34
N VAL A 143 -7.12 1.67 -3.43
CA VAL A 143 -7.98 1.92 -2.28
C VAL A 143 -9.42 1.46 -2.56
N GLY A 144 -10.12 1.07 -1.50
CA GLY A 144 -11.52 0.67 -1.57
C GLY A 144 -11.95 -0.18 -0.40
N ASN A 145 -13.23 -0.28 -0.17
CA ASN A 145 -13.82 -1.02 0.94
C ASN A 145 -13.55 -2.53 0.85
N THR A 146 -13.78 -3.24 1.97
CA THR A 146 -13.79 -4.71 2.00
C THR A 146 -14.78 -5.26 0.97
N GLY A 147 -14.40 -6.30 0.25
CA GLY A 147 -15.25 -6.92 -0.78
C GLY A 147 -15.41 -6.12 -2.08
N SER A 148 -14.70 -5.00 -2.25
CA SER A 148 -14.74 -4.20 -3.49
C SER A 148 -13.91 -4.80 -4.63
N GLY A 149 -13.11 -5.84 -4.39
CA GLY A 149 -12.26 -6.50 -5.38
C GLY A 149 -10.81 -6.02 -5.41
N LYS A 150 -10.30 -5.35 -4.34
CA LYS A 150 -8.89 -4.89 -4.26
C LYS A 150 -7.89 -6.01 -4.48
N SER A 151 -7.98 -7.09 -3.70
CA SER A 151 -7.04 -8.22 -3.80
C SER A 151 -7.08 -8.89 -5.18
N GLU A 152 -8.27 -8.99 -5.80
CA GLU A 152 -8.43 -9.47 -7.18
C GLU A 152 -7.76 -8.53 -8.19
N THR A 153 -7.90 -7.21 -8.00
CA THR A 153 -7.23 -6.21 -8.85
C THR A 153 -5.71 -6.27 -8.69
N VAL A 154 -5.20 -6.42 -7.46
CA VAL A 154 -3.77 -6.62 -7.20
C VAL A 154 -3.30 -7.90 -7.88
N ALA A 155 -4.01 -9.02 -7.73
CA ALA A 155 -3.67 -10.29 -8.37
C ALA A 155 -3.64 -10.17 -9.91
N LYS A 156 -4.57 -9.43 -10.52
CA LYS A 156 -4.55 -9.15 -11.97
C LYS A 156 -3.30 -8.37 -12.40
N ILE A 157 -2.91 -7.35 -11.64
CA ILE A 157 -1.69 -6.58 -11.91
C ILE A 157 -0.44 -7.45 -11.75
N LEU A 158 -0.38 -8.30 -10.71
CA LEU A 158 0.71 -9.25 -10.51
C LEU A 158 0.81 -10.25 -11.66
N GLU A 159 -0.32 -10.82 -12.11
CA GLU A 159 -0.38 -11.76 -13.23
C GLU A 159 0.13 -11.12 -14.53
N GLU A 160 -0.33 -9.92 -14.84
CA GLU A 160 0.11 -9.21 -16.06
C GLU A 160 1.60 -8.85 -16.00
N SER A 161 2.07 -8.38 -14.84
CA SER A 161 3.48 -8.07 -14.64
C SER A 161 4.36 -9.32 -14.71
N ALA A 162 3.89 -10.46 -14.21
CA ALA A 162 4.63 -11.72 -14.22
C ALA A 162 4.91 -12.28 -15.61
N LYS A 163 4.25 -11.77 -16.66
CA LYS A 163 4.54 -12.12 -18.06
C LYS A 163 5.89 -11.55 -18.55
N LEU A 164 6.40 -10.53 -17.88
CA LEU A 164 7.67 -9.90 -18.23
C LEU A 164 8.85 -10.65 -17.56
N PRO A 165 9.92 -10.98 -18.30
CA PRO A 165 11.01 -11.82 -17.79
C PRO A 165 11.84 -11.15 -16.68
N GLY A 166 11.84 -9.82 -16.63
CA GLY A 166 12.61 -9.03 -15.64
C GLY A 166 11.81 -8.59 -14.43
N THR A 167 10.57 -9.02 -14.27
CA THR A 167 9.71 -8.59 -13.16
C THR A 167 10.29 -8.97 -11.81
N ASN A 168 10.25 -8.01 -10.90
CA ASN A 168 10.72 -8.16 -9.53
C ASN A 168 9.78 -7.45 -8.56
N ILE A 169 8.80 -8.19 -8.05
CA ILE A 169 7.77 -7.67 -7.15
C ILE A 169 7.87 -8.40 -5.81
N VAL A 170 7.88 -7.63 -4.72
CA VAL A 170 7.80 -8.14 -3.34
C VAL A 170 6.44 -7.75 -2.78
N VAL A 171 5.67 -8.71 -2.32
CA VAL A 171 4.35 -8.51 -1.71
C VAL A 171 4.48 -8.72 -0.21
N PHE A 172 4.10 -7.74 0.60
CA PHE A 172 3.92 -7.91 2.04
C PHE A 172 2.49 -8.36 2.30
N ASP A 173 2.32 -9.64 2.61
CA ASP A 173 1.04 -10.34 2.71
C ASP A 173 0.75 -10.68 4.18
N ILE A 174 -0.02 -9.81 4.84
CA ILE A 174 -0.36 -9.97 6.26
C ILE A 174 -1.38 -11.09 6.48
N HIS A 175 -2.24 -11.32 5.49
CA HIS A 175 -3.36 -12.26 5.60
C HIS A 175 -3.13 -13.61 4.92
N GLY A 176 -2.02 -13.78 4.18
CA GLY A 176 -1.70 -15.02 3.46
C GLY A 176 -2.55 -15.22 2.20
N GLU A 177 -3.01 -14.15 1.57
CA GLU A 177 -3.93 -14.23 0.42
C GLU A 177 -3.23 -14.66 -0.87
N TYR A 178 -1.95 -14.32 -1.07
CA TYR A 178 -1.23 -14.48 -2.33
C TYR A 178 -0.32 -15.73 -2.38
N GLY A 179 -0.31 -16.53 -1.32
CA GLY A 179 0.61 -17.66 -1.15
C GLY A 179 0.50 -18.80 -2.18
N LYS A 180 -0.64 -18.91 -2.91
CA LYS A 180 -0.89 -20.00 -3.89
C LYS A 180 -0.67 -19.61 -5.34
N LEU A 181 -0.24 -18.40 -5.64
CA LEU A 181 0.02 -17.97 -7.02
C LEU A 181 1.24 -18.72 -7.57
N SER A 182 1.08 -19.45 -8.68
CA SER A 182 2.13 -20.32 -9.26
C SER A 182 3.37 -19.56 -9.73
N TYR A 183 3.19 -18.31 -10.14
CA TYR A 183 4.26 -17.41 -10.53
C TYR A 183 4.93 -16.71 -9.34
N ALA A 184 4.44 -16.90 -8.12
CA ALA A 184 5.02 -16.36 -6.91
C ALA A 184 5.91 -17.40 -6.18
N ARG A 185 6.95 -16.91 -5.51
CA ARG A 185 7.65 -17.64 -4.45
C ARG A 185 7.00 -17.25 -3.14
N ASN A 186 6.35 -18.20 -2.46
CA ASN A 186 5.84 -17.96 -1.13
C ASN A 186 6.97 -18.11 -0.09
N ILE A 187 7.22 -17.07 0.70
CA ILE A 187 8.20 -17.02 1.77
C ILE A 187 7.42 -16.87 3.08
N LYS A 188 7.05 -18.00 3.68
CA LYS A 188 6.27 -18.04 4.91
C LYS A 188 7.17 -17.86 6.11
N ILE A 189 7.13 -16.67 6.69
CA ILE A 189 7.93 -16.32 7.88
C ILE A 189 7.37 -17.09 9.09
N GLY A 190 8.27 -17.64 9.91
CA GLY A 190 7.90 -18.37 11.11
C GLY A 190 7.79 -19.88 10.91
N LYS A 191 7.42 -20.34 9.72
CA LYS A 191 7.29 -21.78 9.39
C LYS A 191 8.43 -22.28 8.54
N ASP A 192 8.55 -21.75 7.33
CA ASP A 192 9.52 -22.22 6.34
C ASP A 192 10.77 -21.34 6.30
N PHE A 193 10.66 -20.14 6.86
CA PHE A 193 11.71 -19.13 6.78
C PHE A 193 11.89 -18.42 8.13
N SER A 194 13.10 -18.52 8.68
CA SER A 194 13.49 -17.83 9.91
C SER A 194 13.85 -16.38 9.63
N PHE A 195 13.54 -15.50 10.56
CA PHE A 195 13.94 -14.10 10.49
C PHE A 195 14.69 -13.73 11.78
N PRO A 196 16.01 -13.97 11.86
CA PRO A 196 16.77 -13.88 13.09
C PRO A 196 16.72 -12.50 13.75
N ILE A 197 16.63 -12.47 15.07
CA ILE A 197 16.50 -11.24 15.87
C ILE A 197 17.64 -10.23 15.63
N TRP A 198 18.83 -10.68 15.30
CA TRP A 198 19.96 -9.80 15.02
C TRP A 198 19.77 -8.95 13.75
N MET A 199 18.82 -9.32 12.87
CA MET A 199 18.50 -8.54 11.67
C MET A 199 17.76 -7.23 11.98
N PHE A 200 17.10 -7.13 13.13
CA PHE A 200 16.37 -5.91 13.53
C PHE A 200 17.28 -4.76 13.96
N GLY A 201 18.55 -5.06 14.31
CA GLY A 201 19.42 -4.09 14.96
C GLY A 201 19.01 -3.81 16.41
N PHE A 202 19.79 -2.97 17.11
CA PHE A 202 19.60 -2.73 18.54
C PHE A 202 18.27 -2.08 18.86
N ALA A 203 17.96 -0.96 18.21
CA ALA A 203 16.78 -0.15 18.54
C ALA A 203 15.47 -0.93 18.34
N ASP A 204 15.29 -1.55 17.19
CA ASP A 204 14.05 -2.28 16.88
C ASP A 204 13.93 -3.58 17.66
N MET A 205 15.03 -4.27 17.96
CA MET A 205 15.05 -5.39 18.88
C MET A 205 14.49 -4.98 20.26
N VAL A 206 14.99 -3.88 20.81
CA VAL A 206 14.62 -3.44 22.16
C VAL A 206 13.17 -2.95 22.22
N THR A 207 12.77 -2.12 21.27
CA THR A 207 11.44 -1.51 21.29
C THR A 207 10.35 -2.43 20.77
N ASN A 208 10.60 -3.16 19.67
CA ASN A 208 9.57 -3.95 19.00
C ASN A 208 9.49 -5.38 19.53
N ILE A 209 10.63 -6.02 19.82
CA ILE A 209 10.65 -7.42 20.27
C ILE A 209 10.60 -7.52 21.80
N LEU A 210 11.45 -6.77 22.50
CA LEU A 210 11.49 -6.80 23.95
C LEU A 210 10.44 -5.88 24.62
N LYS A 211 9.76 -5.03 23.82
CA LYS A 211 8.72 -4.08 24.29
C LYS A 211 9.20 -3.12 25.39
N ILE A 212 10.48 -2.77 25.36
CA ILE A 212 11.07 -1.82 26.30
C ILE A 212 10.94 -0.42 25.68
N ARG A 213 10.22 0.48 26.34
CA ARG A 213 10.10 1.88 25.90
C ARG A 213 11.45 2.58 26.04
N GLU A 214 11.87 3.35 25.05
CA GLU A 214 13.14 4.10 25.10
C GLU A 214 13.21 5.07 26.29
N GLU A 215 12.08 5.57 26.73
CA GLU A 215 11.93 6.47 27.87
C GLU A 215 11.95 5.74 29.23
N SER A 216 11.73 4.41 29.25
CA SER A 216 11.66 3.64 30.49
C SER A 216 13.06 3.21 30.95
N SER A 217 13.44 3.66 32.12
CA SER A 217 14.65 3.26 32.87
C SER A 217 15.96 3.38 32.08
N SER A 218 16.61 4.53 32.17
CA SER A 218 17.97 4.79 31.66
C SER A 218 18.97 3.68 32.06
N VAL A 219 18.73 3.01 33.17
CA VAL A 219 19.56 1.91 33.71
C VAL A 219 19.47 0.66 32.85
N VAL A 220 18.25 0.20 32.49
CA VAL A 220 18.03 -0.98 31.65
C VAL A 220 18.57 -0.75 30.23
N MET A 221 18.26 0.41 29.64
CA MET A 221 18.76 0.78 28.30
C MET A 221 20.28 0.87 28.26
N SER A 222 20.89 1.46 29.29
CA SER A 222 22.35 1.56 29.41
C SER A 222 23.00 0.18 29.53
N ALA A 223 22.41 -0.72 30.32
CA ALA A 223 22.89 -2.09 30.47
C ALA A 223 22.76 -2.89 29.17
N LEU A 224 21.59 -2.85 28.53
CA LEU A 224 21.37 -3.53 27.24
C LEU A 224 22.35 -3.03 26.17
N ARG A 225 22.54 -1.72 26.06
CA ARG A 225 23.50 -1.12 25.12
C ARG A 225 24.93 -1.57 25.41
N LYS A 226 25.33 -1.56 26.69
CA LYS A 226 26.65 -2.01 27.12
C LYS A 226 26.90 -3.49 26.78
N CYS A 227 25.92 -4.37 27.03
CA CYS A 227 26.02 -5.79 26.71
C CYS A 227 26.04 -6.03 25.20
N TYR A 228 25.15 -5.35 24.46
CA TYR A 228 25.08 -5.45 23.01
C TYR A 228 26.40 -5.07 22.34
N TYR A 229 27.00 -3.92 22.67
CA TYR A 229 28.29 -3.52 22.08
C TYR A 229 29.47 -4.40 22.51
N LYS A 230 29.39 -5.05 23.64
CA LYS A 230 30.41 -6.03 24.06
C LYS A 230 30.39 -7.27 23.15
N ILE A 231 29.22 -7.68 22.67
CA ILE A 231 29.02 -8.87 21.86
C ILE A 231 29.16 -8.56 20.37
N CYS A 232 28.60 -7.43 19.93
CA CYS A 232 28.69 -6.95 18.55
C CYS A 232 29.99 -6.18 18.32
N LEU A 233 31.10 -6.88 18.16
CA LEU A 233 32.45 -6.30 18.03
C LEU A 233 32.62 -5.36 16.82
N TYR A 234 31.72 -5.35 15.85
CA TYR A 234 31.81 -4.59 14.59
C TYR A 234 30.52 -3.83 14.24
N GLY A 235 29.68 -3.53 15.23
CA GLY A 235 28.37 -2.94 15.01
C GLY A 235 28.40 -1.52 14.43
N LYS A 236 28.14 -1.40 13.14
CA LYS A 236 27.58 -0.16 12.58
C LYS A 236 26.10 -0.17 12.95
N GLU A 237 25.65 0.79 13.77
CA GLU A 237 24.30 0.84 14.37
C GLU A 237 23.14 0.67 13.37
N ASN A 238 23.36 0.95 12.08
CA ASN A 238 22.35 0.96 11.04
C ASN A 238 22.39 -0.24 10.09
N ARG A 239 23.17 -1.28 10.39
CA ARG A 239 23.26 -2.49 9.54
C ARG A 239 23.07 -3.76 10.37
N PRO A 240 22.43 -4.81 9.81
CA PRO A 240 22.30 -6.09 10.48
C PRO A 240 23.68 -6.71 10.76
N VAL A 241 24.03 -6.85 12.03
CA VAL A 241 25.27 -7.51 12.50
C VAL A 241 24.87 -8.68 13.37
N TYR A 242 25.44 -9.85 13.05
CA TYR A 242 25.16 -11.07 13.80
C TYR A 242 25.59 -10.94 15.27
N PHE A 243 24.70 -11.34 16.15
CA PHE A 243 25.00 -11.69 17.55
C PHE A 243 24.12 -12.87 17.98
N ASP A 244 24.56 -13.63 18.98
CA ASP A 244 23.72 -14.64 19.61
C ASP A 244 22.90 -13.99 20.73
N PHE A 245 21.60 -14.14 20.68
CA PHE A 245 20.69 -13.58 21.69
C PHE A 245 20.88 -14.22 23.06
N LYS A 246 21.31 -15.50 23.10
CA LYS A 246 21.64 -16.21 24.35
C LYS A 246 22.88 -15.61 25.01
N ASP A 247 23.87 -15.20 24.21
CA ASP A 247 25.06 -14.52 24.73
C ASP A 247 24.68 -13.14 25.29
N LEU A 248 23.77 -12.40 24.62
CA LEU A 248 23.24 -11.14 25.14
C LEU A 248 22.54 -11.35 26.49
N LEU A 249 21.67 -12.36 26.58
CA LEU A 249 21.01 -12.73 27.84
C LEU A 249 22.04 -13.11 28.92
N GLY A 250 23.03 -13.92 28.59
CA GLY A 250 24.12 -14.31 29.51
C GLY A 250 24.90 -13.12 30.07
N GLU A 251 25.23 -12.13 29.21
CA GLU A 251 25.90 -10.90 29.67
C GLU A 251 24.97 -10.02 30.55
N MET A 252 23.67 -9.97 30.25
CA MET A 252 22.69 -9.28 31.10
C MET A 252 22.57 -9.93 32.49
N VAL A 253 22.54 -11.27 32.56
CA VAL A 253 22.53 -12.03 33.82
C VAL A 253 23.80 -11.77 34.59
N ARG A 254 24.97 -11.84 33.95
CA ARG A 254 26.26 -11.55 34.56
C ARG A 254 26.29 -10.14 35.16
N LEU A 255 25.82 -9.14 34.39
CA LEU A 255 25.82 -7.75 34.83
C LEU A 255 24.83 -7.49 35.99
N ASN A 256 23.70 -8.22 36.02
CA ASN A 256 22.71 -8.17 37.09
C ASN A 256 23.23 -8.78 38.41
N GLY A 257 24.18 -9.70 38.35
CA GLY A 257 24.85 -10.31 39.52
C GLY A 257 26.22 -9.72 39.81
N GLU A 258 26.67 -8.68 39.08
CA GLU A 258 28.03 -8.16 39.20
C GLU A 258 28.32 -7.58 40.61
N GLU A 259 29.41 -8.08 41.19
CA GLU A 259 30.02 -7.51 42.40
C GLU A 259 31.43 -7.01 42.04
N LYS A 260 31.75 -5.81 42.49
CA LYS A 260 33.05 -5.16 42.24
C LYS A 260 33.91 -5.28 43.48
N PRO A 261 35.17 -5.76 43.39
CA PRO A 261 36.11 -5.81 44.55
C PRO A 261 36.46 -4.38 44.98
N THR A 262 36.45 -4.12 46.28
CA THR A 262 36.83 -2.82 46.87
C THR A 262 38.33 -2.64 47.03
N GLY A 263 39.10 -3.68 46.81
CA GLY A 263 40.54 -3.70 47.10
C GLY A 263 40.85 -3.98 48.59
N GLU A 264 39.82 -4.08 49.43
CA GLU A 264 39.96 -4.40 50.86
C GLU A 264 39.60 -5.86 51.15
N ILE A 265 40.09 -6.37 52.29
CA ILE A 265 39.74 -7.68 52.81
C ILE A 265 38.99 -7.55 54.13
N TYR A 266 38.12 -8.52 54.43
CA TYR A 266 37.45 -8.59 55.72
C TYR A 266 38.48 -8.93 56.79
N LYS A 267 38.63 -8.07 57.82
CA LYS A 267 39.63 -8.23 58.90
C LYS A 267 39.14 -9.14 60.02
N THR A 268 37.82 -9.31 60.20
CA THR A 268 37.22 -10.05 61.30
C THR A 268 35.92 -10.75 60.89
N GLY A 269 35.45 -11.76 61.65
CA GLY A 269 34.23 -12.51 61.47
C GLY A 269 34.35 -13.69 60.51
N ASN A 270 33.22 -14.36 60.18
CA ASN A 270 33.15 -15.54 59.33
C ASN A 270 33.65 -15.34 57.87
N LYS A 271 33.88 -14.10 57.47
CA LYS A 271 34.41 -13.73 56.14
C LYS A 271 35.87 -13.21 56.22
N ALA A 272 36.56 -13.33 57.37
CA ALA A 272 37.93 -12.88 57.50
C ALA A 272 38.84 -13.50 56.43
N GLY A 273 39.64 -12.66 55.74
CA GLY A 273 40.51 -13.08 54.64
C GLY A 273 39.84 -13.04 53.25
N LEU A 274 38.55 -12.92 53.16
CA LEU A 274 37.88 -12.78 51.83
C LEU A 274 37.92 -11.31 51.34
N ALA A 275 38.00 -11.12 50.04
CA ALA A 275 37.91 -9.80 49.42
C ALA A 275 36.51 -9.17 49.69
N LYS A 276 36.51 -7.90 50.12
CA LYS A 276 35.27 -7.16 50.20
C LYS A 276 34.78 -6.80 48.82
N THR A 277 33.49 -7.02 48.57
CA THR A 277 32.83 -6.64 47.32
C THR A 277 31.73 -5.61 47.60
N VAL A 278 31.43 -4.79 46.59
CA VAL A 278 30.27 -3.89 46.55
C VAL A 278 29.43 -4.24 45.33
N LYS A 279 28.13 -4.05 45.44
CA LYS A 279 27.23 -4.29 44.30
C LYS A 279 27.60 -3.38 43.15
N GLY A 280 27.69 -3.98 41.93
CA GLY A 280 27.85 -3.24 40.70
C GLY A 280 26.68 -2.30 40.40
N ASP A 281 26.84 -1.38 39.48
CA ASP A 281 25.87 -0.31 39.18
C ASP A 281 24.50 -0.86 38.74
N PHE A 282 24.50 -2.05 38.14
CA PHE A 282 23.33 -2.72 37.59
C PHE A 282 22.82 -3.89 38.45
N ASN A 283 23.53 -4.23 39.54
CA ASN A 283 23.21 -5.39 40.37
C ASN A 283 21.75 -5.32 40.87
N GLY A 284 20.97 -6.39 40.58
CA GLY A 284 19.57 -6.54 40.98
C GLY A 284 18.56 -5.68 40.20
N LYS A 285 19.02 -4.81 39.31
CA LYS A 285 18.15 -3.86 38.57
C LYS A 285 17.64 -4.38 37.22
N LEU A 286 18.16 -5.51 36.74
CA LEU A 286 17.89 -6.03 35.38
C LEU A 286 16.96 -7.25 35.38
N THR A 287 16.50 -7.71 36.56
CA THR A 287 15.71 -8.95 36.69
C THR A 287 14.46 -8.95 35.78
N GLY A 288 13.73 -7.84 35.71
CA GLY A 288 12.52 -7.75 34.88
C GLY A 288 12.80 -7.94 33.40
N VAL A 289 13.82 -7.28 32.85
CA VAL A 289 14.18 -7.43 31.43
C VAL A 289 14.77 -8.81 31.14
N ILE A 290 15.53 -9.40 32.06
CA ILE A 290 16.04 -10.76 31.93
C ILE A 290 14.89 -11.76 31.83
N ASN A 291 13.87 -11.65 32.70
CA ASN A 291 12.69 -12.50 32.63
C ASN A 291 11.97 -12.32 31.27
N THR A 292 11.79 -11.09 30.82
CA THR A 292 11.19 -10.83 29.48
C THR A 292 11.99 -11.49 28.34
N MET A 293 13.31 -11.42 28.39
CA MET A 293 14.17 -12.07 27.39
C MET A 293 14.05 -13.60 27.43
N GLN A 294 13.98 -14.19 28.65
CA GLN A 294 13.79 -15.62 28.84
C GLN A 294 12.41 -16.08 28.35
N ASP A 295 11.35 -15.35 28.69
CA ASP A 295 9.99 -15.64 28.25
C ASP A 295 9.88 -15.65 26.72
N LYS A 296 10.52 -14.67 26.04
CA LYS A 296 10.55 -14.63 24.59
C LYS A 296 11.28 -15.81 23.95
N LEU A 297 12.37 -16.31 24.58
CA LEU A 297 13.09 -17.49 24.13
C LEU A 297 12.27 -18.79 24.26
N LEU A 298 11.40 -18.87 25.28
CA LEU A 298 10.58 -20.04 25.57
C LEU A 298 9.26 -20.05 24.76
N ASP A 299 8.81 -18.89 24.28
CA ASP A 299 7.56 -18.77 23.55
C ASP A 299 7.70 -19.32 22.12
N LYS A 300 6.99 -20.41 21.82
CA LYS A 300 7.01 -21.09 20.52
C LYS A 300 6.71 -20.15 19.34
N ARG A 301 5.89 -19.11 19.55
CA ARG A 301 5.50 -18.14 18.51
C ARG A 301 6.67 -17.30 17.99
N TYR A 302 7.76 -17.20 18.78
CA TYR A 302 8.95 -16.41 18.46
C TYR A 302 10.18 -17.25 18.08
N THR A 303 10.06 -18.58 17.97
CA THR A 303 11.20 -19.48 17.71
C THR A 303 11.96 -19.13 16.43
N PHE A 304 11.27 -18.61 15.41
CA PHE A 304 11.87 -18.19 14.14
C PHE A 304 12.84 -17.01 14.28
N LEU A 305 12.79 -16.26 15.40
CA LEU A 305 13.71 -15.17 15.71
C LEU A 305 15.04 -15.68 16.30
N PHE A 306 15.05 -16.84 16.95
CA PHE A 306 16.14 -17.31 17.78
C PHE A 306 16.89 -18.53 17.19
N GLY A 307 16.70 -18.82 15.91
CA GLY A 307 17.43 -19.87 15.19
C GLY A 307 18.95 -19.58 15.12
N ASP A 308 19.77 -20.63 15.08
CA ASP A 308 21.24 -20.52 14.92
C ASP A 308 21.59 -20.13 13.46
N HIS A 309 21.30 -18.88 13.12
CA HIS A 309 21.57 -18.30 11.81
C HIS A 309 22.62 -17.20 11.91
N LYS A 310 23.85 -17.52 11.47
CA LYS A 310 25.00 -16.62 11.49
C LYS A 310 24.94 -15.57 10.37
N GLN A 311 25.89 -14.62 10.36
CA GLN A 311 25.95 -13.49 9.42
C GLN A 311 25.74 -13.90 7.94
N LYS A 312 26.23 -15.06 7.52
CA LYS A 312 26.05 -15.58 6.15
C LYS A 312 24.57 -15.79 5.76
N TYR A 313 23.70 -15.94 6.74
CA TYR A 313 22.27 -16.11 6.50
C TYR A 313 21.62 -14.86 5.88
N LEU A 314 22.19 -13.68 6.10
CA LEU A 314 21.76 -12.45 5.46
C LEU A 314 21.74 -12.58 3.92
N PHE A 315 22.76 -13.23 3.34
CA PHE A 315 22.80 -13.47 1.89
C PHE A 315 21.61 -14.31 1.43
N LYS A 316 21.26 -15.36 2.19
CA LYS A 316 20.10 -16.20 1.88
C LYS A 316 18.80 -15.39 1.92
N VAL A 317 18.63 -14.55 2.94
CA VAL A 317 17.44 -13.68 3.09
C VAL A 317 17.33 -12.71 1.91
N VAL A 318 18.40 -12.00 1.61
CA VAL A 318 18.47 -11.05 0.50
C VAL A 318 18.22 -11.74 -0.85
N GLU A 319 18.87 -12.89 -1.08
CA GLU A 319 18.69 -13.66 -2.31
C GLU A 319 17.24 -14.12 -2.49
N GLN A 320 16.59 -14.62 -1.45
CA GLN A 320 15.19 -15.05 -1.52
C GLN A 320 14.23 -13.91 -1.84
N ILE A 321 14.51 -12.71 -1.34
CA ILE A 321 13.63 -11.53 -1.48
C ILE A 321 13.91 -10.78 -2.80
N MET A 322 15.18 -10.60 -3.18
CA MET A 322 15.58 -9.70 -4.26
C MET A 322 15.91 -10.39 -5.58
N LYS A 323 16.20 -11.69 -5.59
CA LYS A 323 16.54 -12.42 -6.82
C LYS A 323 15.29 -12.49 -7.73
N ASN A 324 15.47 -12.13 -8.99
CA ASN A 324 14.38 -12.09 -9.97
C ASN A 324 14.15 -13.41 -10.73
N ASP A 325 14.57 -14.56 -10.18
CA ASP A 325 14.30 -15.91 -10.72
C ASP A 325 12.82 -16.33 -10.61
N LYS A 326 12.05 -15.65 -9.76
CA LYS A 326 10.58 -15.65 -9.73
C LYS A 326 10.09 -14.21 -9.79
N PRO A 327 9.08 -13.92 -10.63
CA PRO A 327 8.60 -12.55 -10.80
C PRO A 327 8.01 -11.94 -9.53
N VAL A 328 7.36 -12.75 -8.69
CA VAL A 328 6.74 -12.29 -7.43
C VAL A 328 7.35 -13.05 -6.25
N LYS A 329 7.68 -12.33 -5.18
CA LYS A 329 8.05 -12.87 -3.87
C LYS A 329 6.98 -12.46 -2.89
N ASN A 330 6.18 -13.42 -2.45
CA ASN A 330 5.16 -13.22 -1.44
C ASN A 330 5.74 -13.44 -0.05
N ILE A 331 5.86 -12.38 0.73
CA ILE A 331 6.29 -12.46 2.13
C ILE A 331 5.03 -12.69 2.97
N ASP A 332 4.75 -13.95 3.23
CA ASP A 332 3.58 -14.39 4.00
C ASP A 332 3.87 -14.25 5.50
N LEU A 333 3.13 -13.35 6.14
CA LEU A 333 3.26 -12.97 7.54
C LEU A 333 2.07 -13.46 8.39
N SER A 334 1.18 -14.26 7.83
CA SER A 334 -0.09 -14.66 8.45
C SER A 334 0.08 -15.53 9.71
N ASP A 335 1.19 -16.27 9.83
CA ASP A 335 1.43 -17.20 10.95
C ASP A 335 2.24 -16.57 12.11
N ILE A 336 2.69 -15.31 11.97
CA ILE A 336 3.48 -14.65 13.03
C ILE A 336 2.68 -13.58 13.75
N PRO A 337 3.02 -13.31 15.04
CA PRO A 337 2.33 -12.25 15.78
C PRO A 337 2.45 -10.89 15.09
N HIS A 338 1.36 -10.12 15.04
CA HIS A 338 1.31 -8.80 14.41
C HIS A 338 2.38 -7.83 14.93
N ASP A 339 2.71 -7.93 16.21
CA ASP A 339 3.73 -7.10 16.85
C ASP A 339 5.16 -7.39 16.36
N VAL A 340 5.37 -8.50 15.64
CA VAL A 340 6.62 -8.86 14.97
C VAL A 340 6.52 -8.70 13.45
N ALA A 341 5.36 -8.96 12.86
CA ALA A 341 5.14 -8.82 11.43
C ALA A 341 5.49 -7.41 10.93
N ILE A 342 5.02 -6.39 11.64
CA ILE A 342 5.27 -4.98 11.30
C ILE A 342 6.79 -4.65 11.30
N PRO A 343 7.56 -4.93 12.35
CA PRO A 343 9.01 -4.76 12.33
C PRO A 343 9.73 -5.56 11.24
N VAL A 344 9.29 -6.79 10.92
CA VAL A 344 9.85 -7.60 9.82
C VAL A 344 9.68 -6.87 8.49
N ILE A 345 8.50 -6.32 8.22
CA ILE A 345 8.24 -5.49 7.01
C ILE A 345 9.23 -4.33 6.96
N GLY A 346 9.40 -3.59 8.07
CA GLY A 346 10.33 -2.47 8.14
C GLY A 346 11.78 -2.86 7.84
N VAL A 347 12.25 -3.96 8.41
CA VAL A 347 13.62 -4.46 8.17
C VAL A 347 13.80 -4.92 6.72
N ILE A 348 12.86 -5.66 6.16
CA ILE A 348 12.91 -6.09 4.76
C ILE A 348 12.92 -4.87 3.83
N THR A 349 12.02 -3.91 4.05
CA THR A 349 11.95 -2.67 3.27
C THR A 349 13.28 -1.91 3.31
N LYS A 350 13.86 -1.78 4.51
CA LYS A 350 15.17 -1.14 4.69
C LYS A 350 16.28 -1.88 3.97
N LEU A 351 16.33 -3.21 4.05
CA LEU A 351 17.32 -4.03 3.35
C LEU A 351 17.22 -3.84 1.84
N VAL A 352 16.03 -3.92 1.28
CA VAL A 352 15.80 -3.70 -0.15
C VAL A 352 16.26 -2.30 -0.56
N TYR A 353 15.90 -1.28 0.21
CA TYR A 353 16.27 0.11 -0.07
C TYR A 353 17.78 0.34 -0.01
N ASP A 354 18.43 -0.11 1.08
CA ASP A 354 19.87 0.07 1.28
C ASP A 354 20.68 -0.67 0.19
N ILE A 355 20.25 -1.87 -0.22
CA ILE A 355 20.94 -2.67 -1.25
C ILE A 355 20.74 -2.05 -2.64
N GLN A 356 19.50 -1.64 -3.00
CA GLN A 356 19.22 -1.00 -4.29
C GLN A 356 20.06 0.27 -4.50
N ARG A 357 20.31 1.04 -3.45
CA ARG A 357 21.17 2.22 -3.49
C ARG A 357 22.64 1.95 -3.76
N THR A 358 23.09 0.69 -3.65
CA THR A 358 24.48 0.32 -3.93
C THR A 358 24.74 -0.02 -5.39
N PHE A 359 23.69 -0.27 -6.18
CA PHE A 359 23.83 -0.57 -7.60
C PHE A 359 24.06 0.69 -8.44
N GLU A 360 24.85 0.53 -9.49
CA GLU A 360 24.95 1.53 -10.56
C GLU A 360 23.63 1.54 -11.37
N SER A 361 23.22 2.69 -11.87
CA SER A 361 21.91 2.89 -12.49
C SER A 361 21.62 1.99 -13.69
N ASP A 362 22.64 1.58 -14.44
CA ASP A 362 22.54 0.67 -15.58
C ASP A 362 22.43 -0.82 -15.20
N LYS A 363 22.73 -1.16 -13.94
CA LYS A 363 22.67 -2.52 -13.38
C LYS A 363 21.48 -2.76 -12.44
N VAL A 364 20.68 -1.72 -12.21
CA VAL A 364 19.52 -1.81 -11.34
C VAL A 364 18.43 -2.68 -11.96
N CYS A 365 18.01 -3.73 -11.25
CA CYS A 365 16.76 -4.42 -11.52
C CYS A 365 15.65 -3.73 -10.68
N PRO A 366 14.67 -3.07 -11.30
CA PRO A 366 13.61 -2.38 -10.56
C PRO A 366 12.82 -3.33 -9.67
N VAL A 367 12.48 -2.86 -8.46
CA VAL A 367 11.69 -3.60 -7.46
C VAL A 367 10.43 -2.83 -7.12
N VAL A 368 9.29 -3.53 -7.14
CA VAL A 368 8.01 -3.01 -6.66
C VAL A 368 7.71 -3.61 -5.29
N LEU A 369 7.43 -2.78 -4.30
CA LEU A 369 6.97 -3.20 -2.99
C LEU A 369 5.43 -3.04 -2.94
N VAL A 370 4.72 -4.14 -3.05
CA VAL A 370 3.27 -4.19 -2.87
C VAL A 370 2.99 -4.30 -1.38
N CYS A 371 2.33 -3.29 -0.85
CA CYS A 371 2.08 -3.15 0.58
C CYS A 371 0.59 -3.45 0.84
N ASP A 372 0.25 -4.72 1.06
CA ASP A 372 -1.13 -5.10 1.36
C ASP A 372 -1.51 -4.66 2.78
N GLU A 373 -2.75 -4.19 2.95
CA GLU A 373 -3.26 -3.55 4.18
C GLU A 373 -2.29 -2.50 4.75
N ALA A 374 -1.74 -1.67 3.88
CA ALA A 374 -0.68 -0.72 4.18
C ALA A 374 -0.96 0.20 5.39
N HIS A 375 -2.24 0.50 5.68
CA HIS A 375 -2.63 1.32 6.83
C HIS A 375 -2.18 0.72 8.19
N VAL A 376 -1.91 -0.59 8.25
CA VAL A 376 -1.48 -1.27 9.47
C VAL A 376 -0.04 -0.89 9.85
N TYR A 377 0.83 -0.66 8.87
CA TYR A 377 2.26 -0.43 9.10
C TYR A 377 2.82 0.85 8.45
N ILE A 378 2.00 1.55 7.67
CA ILE A 378 2.29 2.90 7.14
C ILE A 378 1.17 3.87 7.57
N PRO A 379 0.88 3.98 8.88
CA PRO A 379 -0.26 4.76 9.34
C PRO A 379 -0.01 6.28 9.28
N ASN A 380 -1.10 7.03 9.16
CA ASN A 380 -1.14 8.47 9.32
C ASN A 380 -1.48 8.81 10.78
N SER A 381 -0.54 8.61 11.70
CA SER A 381 -0.77 8.88 13.12
C SER A 381 0.23 9.89 13.67
N PHE A 382 -0.26 10.82 14.49
CA PHE A 382 0.60 11.76 15.22
C PHE A 382 1.19 11.15 16.51
N GLN A 383 0.70 9.99 16.93
CA GLN A 383 1.08 9.32 18.18
C GLN A 383 1.88 8.03 17.94
N LEU A 384 2.77 8.06 16.97
CA LEU A 384 3.66 6.93 16.71
C LEU A 384 4.77 6.87 17.75
N SER A 385 5.10 5.66 18.18
CA SER A 385 6.33 5.38 18.93
C SER A 385 7.56 5.71 18.09
N ALA A 386 8.72 5.86 18.72
CA ALA A 386 9.96 6.16 18.00
C ALA A 386 10.31 5.07 16.96
N SER A 387 10.01 3.79 17.23
CA SER A 387 10.23 2.70 16.29
C SER A 387 9.27 2.70 15.09
N GLU A 388 7.99 3.00 15.34
CA GLU A 388 7.00 3.13 14.25
C GLU A 388 7.34 4.31 13.35
N LYS A 389 7.78 5.44 13.93
CA LYS A 389 8.28 6.58 13.15
C LYS A 389 9.44 6.20 12.24
N ARG A 390 10.47 5.52 12.79
CA ARG A 390 11.62 5.06 11.98
C ARG A 390 11.20 4.14 10.83
N MET A 391 10.21 3.29 11.06
CA MET A 391 9.69 2.41 10.01
C MET A 391 8.95 3.22 8.93
N VAL A 392 8.06 4.13 9.32
CA VAL A 392 7.33 4.98 8.38
C VAL A 392 8.29 5.87 7.58
N GLU A 393 9.34 6.42 8.22
CA GLU A 393 10.39 7.22 7.57
C GLU A 393 11.07 6.48 6.41
N ILE A 394 11.30 5.16 6.53
CA ILE A 394 11.89 4.35 5.45
C ILE A 394 10.96 4.34 4.22
N PHE A 395 9.65 4.17 4.44
CA PHE A 395 8.67 4.22 3.34
C PHE A 395 8.54 5.64 2.75
N GLU A 396 8.62 6.67 3.59
CA GLU A 396 8.64 8.06 3.10
C GLU A 396 9.88 8.37 2.27
N ASP A 397 11.06 7.87 2.67
CA ASP A 397 12.29 8.03 1.91
C ASP A 397 12.19 7.32 0.54
N ILE A 398 11.63 6.12 0.51
CA ILE A 398 11.36 5.41 -0.75
C ILE A 398 10.36 6.20 -1.60
N ALA A 399 9.30 6.74 -1.00
CA ALA A 399 8.31 7.52 -1.73
C ALA A 399 8.93 8.80 -2.36
N LYS A 400 9.85 9.46 -1.65
CA LYS A 400 10.53 10.68 -2.12
C LYS A 400 11.65 10.40 -3.13
N GLU A 401 12.43 9.33 -2.92
CA GLU A 401 13.70 9.13 -3.64
C GLU A 401 13.81 7.75 -4.34
N GLY A 402 12.97 6.78 -4.01
CA GLY A 402 13.07 5.38 -4.47
C GLY A 402 13.16 5.24 -5.99
N ARG A 403 12.48 6.12 -6.73
CA ARG A 403 12.53 6.16 -8.19
C ARG A 403 13.96 6.23 -8.75
N LYS A 404 14.86 6.96 -8.09
CA LYS A 404 16.27 7.08 -8.52
C LYS A 404 17.03 5.76 -8.42
N PHE A 405 16.57 4.87 -7.56
CA PHE A 405 17.18 3.57 -7.25
C PHE A 405 16.36 2.39 -7.78
N GLY A 406 15.36 2.65 -8.63
CA GLY A 406 14.51 1.61 -9.18
C GLY A 406 13.61 0.94 -8.14
N ILE A 407 13.16 1.66 -7.09
CA ILE A 407 12.19 1.15 -6.12
C ILE A 407 10.90 1.94 -6.21
N THR A 408 9.78 1.24 -6.23
CA THR A 408 8.47 1.84 -6.15
C THR A 408 7.59 1.18 -5.09
N LEU A 409 6.68 1.97 -4.53
CA LEU A 409 5.65 1.50 -3.60
C LEU A 409 4.33 1.31 -4.34
N PHE A 410 3.61 0.27 -3.96
CA PHE A 410 2.23 0.03 -4.36
C PHE A 410 1.39 -0.30 -3.12
N PRO A 411 1.00 0.73 -2.31
CA PRO A 411 0.13 0.53 -1.16
C PRO A 411 -1.27 0.10 -1.59
N ALA A 412 -1.79 -0.92 -0.90
CA ALA A 412 -3.18 -1.35 -0.97
C ALA A 412 -3.84 -1.14 0.39
N SER A 413 -5.01 -0.48 0.44
CA SER A 413 -5.66 -0.19 1.71
C SER A 413 -7.18 -0.13 1.60
N GLN A 414 -7.84 -0.61 2.65
CA GLN A 414 -9.29 -0.44 2.84
C GLN A 414 -9.62 0.90 3.51
N ARG A 415 -8.62 1.57 4.09
CA ARG A 415 -8.77 2.80 4.89
C ARG A 415 -7.78 3.86 4.43
N PRO A 416 -8.00 4.48 3.27
CA PRO A 416 -7.07 5.48 2.76
C PRO A 416 -6.84 6.65 3.71
N SER A 417 -7.85 7.06 4.49
CA SER A 417 -7.71 8.15 5.48
C SER A 417 -6.75 7.82 6.62
N GLU A 418 -6.47 6.54 6.87
CA GLU A 418 -5.49 6.09 7.87
C GLU A 418 -4.07 5.95 7.30
N LEU A 419 -3.88 6.05 5.97
CA LEU A 419 -2.56 5.98 5.32
C LEU A 419 -1.74 7.26 5.49
N ASN A 420 -0.43 7.11 5.54
CA ASN A 420 0.50 8.23 5.62
C ASN A 420 0.33 9.19 4.43
N LYS A 421 0.03 10.46 4.74
CA LYS A 421 -0.25 11.50 3.74
C LYS A 421 0.95 11.82 2.85
N THR A 422 2.17 11.77 3.39
CA THR A 422 3.39 12.03 2.61
C THR A 422 3.55 11.00 1.50
N ILE A 423 3.35 9.72 1.82
CA ILE A 423 3.45 8.62 0.85
C ILE A 423 2.34 8.72 -0.19
N MET A 424 1.10 8.97 0.26
CA MET A 424 -0.04 9.12 -0.64
C MET A 424 0.17 10.28 -1.65
N ALA A 425 0.71 11.42 -1.18
CA ALA A 425 0.99 12.58 -2.03
C ALA A 425 2.10 12.33 -3.07
N GLN A 426 2.92 11.28 -2.91
CA GLN A 426 3.93 10.88 -3.89
C GLN A 426 3.39 9.86 -4.92
N CYS A 427 2.19 9.31 -4.70
CA CYS A 427 1.55 8.43 -5.67
C CYS A 427 1.00 9.26 -6.85
N ALA A 428 1.45 8.96 -8.06
CA ALA A 428 0.95 9.60 -9.27
C ALA A 428 -0.28 8.88 -9.86
N ASN A 429 -0.57 7.66 -9.39
CA ASN A 429 -1.68 6.88 -9.88
C ASN A 429 -2.50 6.31 -8.72
N PHE A 430 -3.81 6.40 -8.84
CA PHE A 430 -4.77 5.86 -7.89
C PHE A 430 -5.71 4.89 -8.60
N ILE A 431 -5.86 3.70 -8.05
CA ILE A 431 -6.92 2.77 -8.39
C ILE A 431 -7.95 2.84 -7.27
N VAL A 432 -9.10 3.38 -7.57
CA VAL A 432 -10.17 3.60 -6.59
C VAL A 432 -11.31 2.65 -6.91
N SER A 433 -11.54 1.67 -6.05
CA SER A 433 -12.74 0.84 -6.08
C SER A 433 -13.84 1.46 -5.22
N LYS A 434 -14.89 0.71 -4.89
CA LYS A 434 -16.01 1.24 -4.10
C LYS A 434 -15.54 1.90 -2.79
N LEU A 435 -15.90 3.18 -2.58
CA LEU A 435 -15.68 3.93 -1.36
C LEU A 435 -17.01 4.49 -0.84
N ASN A 436 -17.35 4.15 0.41
CA ASN A 436 -18.59 4.63 1.05
C ASN A 436 -18.34 5.71 2.11
N ASN A 437 -17.13 5.77 2.68
CA ASN A 437 -16.79 6.69 3.77
C ASN A 437 -16.39 8.05 3.21
N GLU A 438 -17.02 9.13 3.70
CA GLU A 438 -16.75 10.50 3.24
C GLU A 438 -15.32 10.98 3.57
N ASN A 439 -14.75 10.55 4.71
CA ASN A 439 -13.37 10.90 5.06
C ASN A 439 -12.38 10.29 4.06
N ASP A 440 -12.63 9.04 3.65
CA ASP A 440 -11.81 8.35 2.67
C ASP A 440 -11.90 9.01 1.30
N LYS A 441 -13.11 9.38 0.85
CA LYS A 441 -13.31 10.12 -0.39
C LYS A 441 -12.63 11.48 -0.36
N THR A 442 -12.81 12.23 0.73
CA THR A 442 -12.21 13.57 0.90
C THR A 442 -10.68 13.48 0.83
N MET A 443 -10.09 12.46 1.45
CA MET A 443 -8.65 12.22 1.36
C MET A 443 -8.20 12.00 -0.08
N ILE A 444 -8.87 11.12 -0.82
CA ILE A 444 -8.54 10.85 -2.23
C ILE A 444 -8.76 12.09 -3.10
N LYS A 445 -9.90 12.80 -2.93
CA LYS A 445 -10.16 14.06 -3.64
C LYS A 445 -9.02 15.06 -3.48
N GLY A 446 -8.51 15.22 -2.26
CA GLY A 446 -7.39 16.13 -1.99
C GLY A 446 -6.02 15.72 -2.56
N MET A 447 -5.90 14.49 -3.10
CA MET A 447 -4.69 14.00 -3.77
C MET A 447 -4.77 14.07 -5.30
N LEU A 448 -5.96 14.36 -5.84
CA LEU A 448 -6.19 14.42 -7.27
C LEU A 448 -5.96 15.83 -7.82
N PRO A 449 -5.60 15.97 -9.10
CA PRO A 449 -5.66 17.27 -9.77
C PRO A 449 -7.06 17.86 -9.75
N ASP A 450 -7.14 19.18 -9.69
CA ASP A 450 -8.39 19.93 -9.71
C ASP A 450 -9.32 19.47 -10.87
N GLY A 451 -10.61 19.44 -10.63
CA GLY A 451 -11.62 19.06 -11.61
C GLY A 451 -12.00 17.57 -11.62
N ASN A 452 -11.26 16.69 -10.94
CA ASN A 452 -11.57 15.26 -10.88
C ASN A 452 -12.32 14.84 -9.60
N GLU A 453 -12.65 15.79 -8.71
CA GLU A 453 -13.25 15.49 -7.40
C GLU A 453 -14.63 14.82 -7.51
N SER A 454 -15.47 15.30 -8.44
CA SER A 454 -16.83 14.78 -8.64
C SER A 454 -16.86 13.33 -9.15
N ILE A 455 -15.80 12.89 -9.84
CA ILE A 455 -15.71 11.52 -10.35
C ILE A 455 -15.57 10.54 -9.18
N ILE A 456 -14.93 10.93 -8.07
CA ILE A 456 -14.79 10.10 -6.87
C ILE A 456 -16.15 9.79 -6.23
N ASP A 457 -17.09 10.71 -6.27
CA ASP A 457 -18.42 10.48 -5.68
C ASP A 457 -19.18 9.34 -6.36
N SER A 458 -18.92 9.11 -7.65
CA SER A 458 -19.50 7.99 -8.39
C SER A 458 -19.06 6.62 -7.87
N THR A 459 -17.91 6.54 -7.16
CA THR A 459 -17.37 5.26 -6.67
C THR A 459 -18.24 4.57 -5.62
N THR A 460 -19.18 5.30 -4.97
CA THR A 460 -20.17 4.71 -4.03
C THR A 460 -21.07 3.68 -4.69
N THR A 461 -21.34 3.84 -5.98
CA THR A 461 -22.24 2.97 -6.75
C THR A 461 -21.52 1.80 -7.45
N PHE A 462 -20.20 1.68 -7.27
CA PHE A 462 -19.42 0.66 -7.95
C PHE A 462 -19.76 -0.74 -7.46
N SER A 463 -19.84 -1.67 -8.41
CA SER A 463 -19.93 -3.10 -8.16
C SER A 463 -18.56 -3.70 -7.82
N PRO A 464 -18.49 -4.90 -7.21
CA PRO A 464 -17.24 -5.59 -7.00
C PRO A 464 -16.45 -5.76 -8.32
N GLY A 465 -15.16 -5.41 -8.28
CA GLY A 465 -14.27 -5.45 -9.46
C GLY A 465 -14.39 -4.23 -10.39
N GLU A 466 -15.31 -3.30 -10.15
CA GLU A 466 -15.30 -2.01 -10.81
C GLU A 466 -14.32 -1.07 -10.12
N VAL A 467 -13.46 -0.43 -10.92
CA VAL A 467 -12.46 0.53 -10.43
C VAL A 467 -12.43 1.78 -11.31
N LEU A 468 -12.02 2.87 -10.70
CA LEU A 468 -11.62 4.09 -11.36
C LEU A 468 -10.11 4.20 -11.29
N ILE A 469 -9.42 4.31 -12.44
CA ILE A 469 -7.98 4.57 -12.45
C ILE A 469 -7.76 6.04 -12.82
N ILE A 470 -7.02 6.74 -11.95
CA ILE A 470 -6.72 8.17 -12.11
C ILE A 470 -5.20 8.34 -12.01
N GLY A 471 -4.62 9.17 -12.86
CA GLY A 471 -3.20 9.50 -12.82
C GLY A 471 -2.54 9.48 -14.19
N ASP A 472 -1.21 9.40 -14.16
CA ASP A 472 -0.37 9.47 -15.37
C ASP A 472 -0.41 8.21 -16.23
N ALA A 473 -0.72 7.06 -15.61
CA ALA A 473 -0.68 5.76 -16.28
C ALA A 473 -1.89 5.47 -17.18
N VAL A 474 -2.95 6.28 -17.08
CA VAL A 474 -4.13 6.19 -17.95
C VAL A 474 -4.36 7.52 -18.66
N PRO A 475 -4.88 7.51 -19.88
CA PRO A 475 -5.18 8.76 -20.59
C PRO A 475 -6.36 9.50 -19.96
N ILE A 476 -7.39 8.77 -19.56
CA ILE A 476 -8.68 9.27 -19.12
C ILE A 476 -9.12 8.52 -17.86
N PRO A 477 -9.60 9.21 -16.81
CA PRO A 477 -10.08 8.58 -15.59
C PRO A 477 -11.51 8.06 -15.81
N LEU A 478 -11.64 6.84 -16.30
CA LEU A 478 -12.92 6.20 -16.56
C LEU A 478 -13.09 4.91 -15.76
N LYS A 479 -14.35 4.54 -15.55
CA LYS A 479 -14.71 3.31 -14.86
C LYS A 479 -14.34 2.08 -15.70
N ILE A 480 -13.60 1.17 -15.08
CA ILE A 480 -13.11 -0.08 -15.67
C ILE A 480 -13.69 -1.25 -14.87
N GLN A 481 -14.23 -2.25 -15.55
CA GLN A 481 -14.46 -3.57 -14.99
C GLN A 481 -13.16 -4.35 -15.12
N VAL A 482 -12.51 -4.61 -13.99
CA VAL A 482 -11.26 -5.39 -13.96
C VAL A 482 -11.54 -6.83 -14.35
N GLU A 483 -10.70 -7.38 -15.23
CA GLU A 483 -10.75 -8.80 -15.56
C GLU A 483 -10.19 -9.61 -14.39
N LEU A 484 -10.88 -10.68 -14.05
CA LEU A 484 -10.41 -11.58 -13.00
C LEU A 484 -9.10 -12.25 -13.41
N ALA A 485 -8.12 -12.27 -12.50
CA ALA A 485 -6.90 -13.03 -12.69
C ALA A 485 -7.23 -14.53 -12.86
N LYS A 486 -6.44 -15.25 -13.65
CA LYS A 486 -6.60 -16.70 -13.81
C LYS A 486 -6.36 -17.42 -12.49
N GLU A 487 -5.36 -16.98 -11.75
CA GLU A 487 -5.07 -17.46 -10.40
C GLU A 487 -5.52 -16.40 -9.39
N ARG A 488 -6.48 -16.78 -8.56
CA ARG A 488 -7.12 -15.85 -7.62
C ARG A 488 -6.43 -15.86 -6.26
N PRO A 489 -6.41 -14.70 -5.57
CA PRO A 489 -5.99 -14.64 -4.18
C PRO A 489 -6.95 -15.44 -3.29
N GLN A 490 -6.49 -15.85 -2.10
CA GLN A 490 -7.28 -16.61 -1.13
C GLN A 490 -8.16 -15.72 -0.24
N SER A 491 -8.68 -14.63 -0.77
CA SER A 491 -9.48 -13.62 -0.04
C SER A 491 -10.98 -13.95 0.02
N ARG A 492 -11.36 -15.23 -0.12
CA ARG A 492 -12.77 -15.61 -0.21
C ARG A 492 -13.50 -15.37 1.11
N THR A 493 -14.47 -14.50 1.09
CA THR A 493 -15.53 -14.44 2.10
C THR A 493 -16.38 -15.71 2.00
N ILE A 494 -16.68 -16.34 3.12
CA ILE A 494 -17.57 -17.48 3.17
C ILE A 494 -18.99 -16.98 2.97
N ASP A 495 -19.69 -17.52 2.01
CA ASP A 495 -21.11 -17.24 1.78
C ASP A 495 -21.94 -17.98 2.85
N PHE A 496 -22.25 -17.27 3.92
CA PHE A 496 -22.91 -17.83 5.10
C PHE A 496 -24.26 -18.47 4.75
N TRP A 497 -25.08 -17.78 3.98
CA TRP A 497 -26.41 -18.27 3.62
C TRP A 497 -26.36 -19.58 2.85
N ASP A 498 -25.50 -19.67 1.84
CA ASP A 498 -25.32 -20.86 1.02
C ASP A 498 -24.72 -22.01 1.83
N ARG A 499 -23.75 -21.71 2.71
CA ARG A 499 -23.17 -22.69 3.61
C ARG A 499 -24.19 -23.24 4.59
N TRP A 500 -24.98 -22.37 5.21
CA TRP A 500 -26.04 -22.81 6.13
C TRP A 500 -27.13 -23.60 5.39
N SER A 501 -27.51 -23.22 4.17
CA SER A 501 -28.48 -23.92 3.34
C SER A 501 -27.98 -25.32 2.94
N ALA A 502 -26.67 -25.48 2.74
CA ALA A 502 -26.05 -26.77 2.46
C ALA A 502 -25.95 -27.69 3.70
N ASN A 503 -26.30 -27.18 4.88
CA ASN A 503 -26.26 -27.90 6.16
C ASN A 503 -24.97 -28.71 6.39
N PRO A 504 -23.77 -28.06 6.38
CA PRO A 504 -22.49 -28.75 6.45
C PRO A 504 -22.32 -29.46 7.80
N THR A 505 -21.83 -30.68 7.76
CA THR A 505 -21.44 -31.40 8.98
C THR A 505 -20.16 -30.78 9.53
N VAL A 506 -20.16 -30.36 10.80
CA VAL A 506 -18.98 -29.79 11.47
C VAL A 506 -18.22 -30.93 12.16
N ASP A 507 -16.99 -31.17 11.70
CA ASP A 507 -16.07 -32.07 12.39
C ASP A 507 -15.33 -31.30 13.50
N LEU A 508 -15.95 -31.26 14.68
CA LEU A 508 -15.39 -30.61 15.85
C LEU A 508 -14.08 -31.26 16.33
N LYS A 509 -13.95 -32.60 16.11
CA LYS A 509 -12.75 -33.31 16.53
C LYS A 509 -11.54 -32.87 15.74
N GLN A 510 -11.66 -32.83 14.42
CA GLN A 510 -10.61 -32.33 13.53
C GLN A 510 -10.26 -30.86 13.87
N GLY A 511 -11.27 -30.03 14.14
CA GLY A 511 -11.05 -28.63 14.51
C GLY A 511 -10.29 -28.48 15.83
N ILE A 512 -10.62 -29.30 16.84
CA ILE A 512 -9.93 -29.27 18.14
C ILE A 512 -8.51 -29.80 18.02
N GLU A 513 -8.28 -30.88 17.29
CA GLU A 513 -6.93 -31.42 17.04
C GLU A 513 -6.05 -30.38 16.35
N ALA A 514 -6.56 -29.72 15.31
CA ALA A 514 -5.83 -28.63 14.63
C ALA A 514 -5.55 -27.43 15.56
N TYR A 515 -6.49 -27.10 16.47
CA TYR A 515 -6.29 -26.04 17.46
C TYR A 515 -5.23 -26.40 18.50
N MET A 516 -5.15 -27.66 18.90
CA MET A 516 -4.15 -28.12 19.89
C MET A 516 -2.74 -28.25 19.30
N ASP A 517 -2.63 -28.39 17.97
CA ASP A 517 -1.35 -28.45 17.23
C ASP A 517 -0.79 -27.04 16.88
N LEU A 518 -1.62 -25.99 17.02
CA LEU A 518 -1.21 -24.59 16.91
C LEU A 518 -0.53 -24.10 18.19
#